data_c450bdba44603b19351d4b03e61c80b4
#
_entry.id   c450bdba44603b19351d4b03e61c80b4
#
_cell.length_a   1.000
_cell.length_b   1.000
_cell.length_c   1.000
_cell.angle_alpha   90.00
_cell.angle_beta   90.00
_cell.angle_gamma   90.00
#
_symmetry.space_group_name_H-M   'P 1'
#
loop_
_entity.id
_entity.type
_entity.pdbx_description
1 polymer ?
#
loop_
_entity_poly.entity_id
_entity_poly.type
_entity_poly.pdbx_seq_one_letter_code
_entity_poly.pdbx_strand_id
1 'polypeptide(L)'
;FIVNDSPLAGQEGKFVTSRHIRDRLFRELNTDVSLRVEETENADSYKVSGRGELHLSVLIENMRREGYEFAVSKAEVLYHTDEKGKKLEPMELAYVDVPDEFTGAVIDKLSQRKGDLLNMGPISGGYTRLEFNIPSRGLIGYRGEFLTDTKGNGIINTIFNDYAPYKGDIQYRKQGSLI
;
A
#
# COMPACT_ATOMS: atom_id res chain seq x y z
N PHE A 1 7.15 -7.89 -9.50
CA PHE A 1 8.60 -8.07 -9.26
C PHE A 1 9.31 -8.39 -10.57
N ILE A 2 10.38 -7.68 -10.84
CA ILE A 2 11.18 -7.81 -12.06
C ILE A 2 12.64 -8.05 -11.65
N VAL A 3 13.31 -8.96 -12.35
CA VAL A 3 14.75 -9.20 -12.10
C VAL A 3 15.54 -7.92 -12.37
N ASN A 4 16.48 -7.63 -11.48
CA ASN A 4 17.37 -6.50 -11.64
C ASN A 4 18.41 -6.81 -12.76
N ASP A 5 18.26 -6.15 -13.90
CA ASP A 5 19.16 -6.30 -15.04
C ASP A 5 20.11 -5.11 -15.21
N SER A 6 20.19 -4.25 -14.21
CA SER A 6 21.09 -3.10 -14.28
C SER A 6 22.56 -3.53 -14.30
N PRO A 7 23.47 -2.70 -14.82
CA PRO A 7 24.91 -2.99 -14.76
C PRO A 7 25.45 -3.18 -13.35
N LEU A 8 24.69 -2.75 -12.36
CA LEU A 8 25.06 -2.90 -10.94
C LEU A 8 24.48 -4.16 -10.31
N ALA A 9 23.78 -5.01 -11.06
CA ALA A 9 23.21 -6.24 -10.55
C ALA A 9 24.30 -7.13 -9.94
N GLY A 10 24.02 -7.69 -8.78
CA GLY A 10 24.95 -8.55 -8.06
C GLY A 10 25.92 -7.82 -7.14
N GLN A 11 25.98 -6.49 -7.18
CA GLN A 11 26.90 -5.75 -6.31
C GLN A 11 26.32 -5.51 -4.91
N GLU A 12 25.02 -5.39 -4.80
CA GLU A 12 24.36 -5.15 -3.53
C GLU A 12 23.72 -6.39 -2.92
N GLY A 13 23.43 -7.40 -3.73
CA GLY A 13 22.80 -8.63 -3.29
C GLY A 13 23.35 -9.84 -3.99
N LYS A 14 23.05 -11.01 -3.41
CA LYS A 14 23.55 -12.30 -3.90
C LYS A 14 22.59 -12.95 -4.90
N PHE A 15 21.31 -12.63 -4.83
CA PHE A 15 20.27 -13.34 -5.56
C PHE A 15 19.59 -12.40 -6.54
N VAL A 16 20.08 -12.40 -7.77
CA VAL A 16 19.59 -11.52 -8.84
C VAL A 16 18.90 -12.27 -9.96
N THR A 17 18.98 -13.61 -9.97
CA THR A 17 18.38 -14.38 -11.06
C THR A 17 16.88 -14.56 -10.85
N SER A 18 16.15 -14.70 -11.95
CA SER A 18 14.71 -14.97 -11.92
C SER A 18 14.37 -16.20 -11.08
N ARG A 19 15.18 -17.24 -11.19
CA ARG A 19 14.99 -18.48 -10.44
C ARG A 19 15.02 -18.27 -8.92
N HIS A 20 15.99 -17.50 -8.44
CA HIS A 20 16.12 -17.21 -7.01
C HIS A 20 14.90 -16.43 -6.49
N ILE A 21 14.47 -15.43 -7.23
CA ILE A 21 13.30 -14.62 -6.87
C ILE A 21 12.03 -15.49 -6.89
N ARG A 22 11.87 -16.31 -7.91
CA ARG A 22 10.72 -17.22 -8.01
C ARG A 22 10.63 -18.16 -6.82
N ASP A 23 11.74 -18.83 -6.50
CA ASP A 23 11.78 -19.78 -5.40
C ASP A 23 11.45 -19.11 -4.06
N ARG A 24 11.96 -17.90 -3.85
CA ARG A 24 11.67 -17.13 -2.64
C ARG A 24 10.20 -16.74 -2.52
N LEU A 25 9.61 -16.24 -3.60
CA LEU A 25 8.20 -15.84 -3.62
C LEU A 25 7.28 -17.04 -3.38
N PHE A 26 7.54 -18.15 -4.04
CA PHE A 26 6.73 -19.35 -3.85
C PHE A 26 6.91 -19.97 -2.47
N ARG A 27 8.08 -19.87 -1.88
CA ARG A 27 8.31 -20.30 -0.51
C ARG A 27 7.48 -19.50 0.49
N GLU A 28 7.30 -18.21 0.25
CA GLU A 28 6.47 -17.36 1.11
C GLU A 28 5.02 -17.81 1.14
N LEU A 29 4.53 -18.41 0.07
CA LEU A 29 3.16 -18.92 0.02
C LEU A 29 2.89 -20.01 1.06
N ASN A 30 3.91 -20.71 1.52
CA ASN A 30 3.77 -21.75 2.53
C ASN A 30 3.46 -21.19 3.92
N THR A 31 3.82 -19.95 4.17
CA THR A 31 3.64 -19.31 5.47
C THR A 31 2.60 -18.20 5.44
N ASP A 32 2.25 -17.70 4.27
CA ASP A 32 1.33 -16.57 4.11
C ASP A 32 0.19 -16.95 3.16
N VAL A 33 -0.96 -17.30 3.73
CA VAL A 33 -2.13 -17.74 2.96
C VAL A 33 -2.83 -16.62 2.21
N SER A 34 -2.59 -15.38 2.55
CA SER A 34 -3.21 -14.24 1.90
C SER A 34 -2.40 -13.71 0.72
N LEU A 35 -1.22 -14.23 0.51
CA LEU A 35 -0.36 -13.84 -0.60
C LEU A 35 -0.64 -14.69 -1.85
N ARG A 36 -0.60 -14.05 -3.01
CA ARG A 36 -0.70 -14.75 -4.30
C ARG A 36 0.46 -14.34 -5.18
N VAL A 37 1.07 -15.31 -5.84
CA VAL A 37 2.16 -15.09 -6.79
C VAL A 37 1.79 -15.74 -8.11
N GLU A 38 1.85 -14.98 -9.18
CA GLU A 38 1.54 -15.44 -10.53
C GLU A 38 2.72 -15.17 -11.46
N GLU A 39 3.00 -16.11 -12.34
CA GLU A 39 3.98 -15.88 -13.40
C GLU A 39 3.31 -15.02 -14.48
N THR A 40 4.08 -14.12 -15.07
CA THR A 40 3.61 -13.28 -16.16
C THR A 40 4.09 -13.83 -17.50
N GLU A 41 3.68 -13.22 -18.59
CA GLU A 41 4.16 -13.57 -19.94
C GLU A 41 5.67 -13.39 -20.06
N ASN A 42 6.23 -12.47 -19.28
CA ASN A 42 7.67 -12.27 -19.20
C ASN A 42 8.24 -13.18 -18.13
N ALA A 43 9.16 -14.06 -18.49
CA ALA A 43 9.77 -15.03 -17.60
C ALA A 43 10.51 -14.39 -16.41
N ASP A 44 10.88 -13.13 -16.52
CA ASP A 44 11.64 -12.42 -15.49
C ASP A 44 10.76 -11.55 -14.60
N SER A 45 9.45 -11.62 -14.76
CA SER A 45 8.51 -10.80 -13.99
C SER A 45 7.48 -11.65 -13.29
N TYR A 46 7.10 -11.24 -12.08
CA TYR A 46 6.07 -11.91 -11.29
C TYR A 46 5.06 -10.91 -10.79
N LYS A 47 3.78 -11.31 -10.80
CA LYS A 47 2.70 -10.53 -10.23
C LYS A 47 2.46 -11.05 -8.82
N VAL A 48 2.61 -10.18 -7.85
CA VAL A 48 2.44 -10.51 -6.43
C VAL A 48 1.28 -9.71 -5.89
N SER A 49 0.31 -10.40 -5.31
CA SER A 49 -0.88 -9.77 -4.72
C SER A 49 -0.94 -10.08 -3.24
N GLY A 50 -1.23 -9.09 -2.44
CA GLY A 50 -1.33 -9.22 -0.99
C GLY A 50 -2.54 -8.47 -0.44
N ARG A 51 -2.68 -8.50 0.88
CA ARG A 51 -3.81 -7.87 1.58
C ARG A 51 -3.82 -6.35 1.47
N GLY A 52 -2.68 -5.73 1.32
CA GLY A 52 -2.56 -4.29 1.24
C GLY A 52 -1.12 -3.86 1.04
N GLU A 53 -0.93 -2.56 0.91
CA GLU A 53 0.38 -1.97 0.63
C GLU A 53 1.43 -2.34 1.69
N LEU A 54 1.05 -2.27 2.96
CA LEU A 54 1.99 -2.59 4.05
C LEU A 54 2.44 -4.05 4.00
N HIS A 55 1.52 -4.96 3.70
CA HIS A 55 1.83 -6.37 3.58
C HIS A 55 2.89 -6.63 2.49
N LEU A 56 2.70 -6.02 1.33
CA LEU A 56 3.65 -6.14 0.23
C LEU A 56 4.98 -5.45 0.54
N SER A 57 4.94 -4.31 1.22
CA SER A 57 6.15 -3.58 1.61
C SER A 57 7.02 -4.38 2.57
N VAL A 58 6.42 -5.08 3.52
CA VAL A 58 7.14 -5.95 4.44
C VAL A 58 7.82 -7.09 3.70
N LEU A 59 7.13 -7.71 2.76
CA LEU A 59 7.71 -8.78 1.94
C LEU A 59 8.91 -8.27 1.14
N ILE A 60 8.76 -7.14 0.48
CA ILE A 60 9.83 -6.53 -0.32
C ILE A 60 11.06 -6.24 0.55
N GLU A 61 10.84 -5.65 1.70
CA GLU A 61 11.94 -5.32 2.61
C GLU A 61 12.66 -6.56 3.11
N ASN A 62 11.91 -7.59 3.49
CA ASN A 62 12.50 -8.85 3.96
C ASN A 62 13.33 -9.51 2.87
N MET A 63 12.84 -9.53 1.63
CA MET A 63 13.59 -10.10 0.51
C MET A 63 14.89 -9.32 0.25
N ARG A 64 14.86 -8.00 0.31
CA ARG A 64 16.07 -7.19 0.15
C ARG A 64 17.09 -7.45 1.25
N ARG A 65 16.65 -7.62 2.46
CA ARG A 65 17.53 -7.98 3.59
C ARG A 65 18.16 -9.35 3.42
N GLU A 66 17.48 -10.27 2.77
CA GLU A 66 18.00 -11.61 2.49
C GLU A 66 19.00 -11.62 1.32
N GLY A 67 19.16 -10.51 0.61
CA GLY A 67 20.13 -10.36 -0.46
C GLY A 67 19.56 -10.45 -1.86
N TYR A 68 18.24 -10.42 -2.03
CA TYR A 68 17.62 -10.44 -3.36
C TYR A 68 17.65 -9.05 -3.97
N GLU A 69 17.98 -8.98 -5.25
CA GLU A 69 17.93 -7.74 -6.03
C GLU A 69 16.80 -7.85 -7.06
N PHE A 70 15.91 -6.87 -7.04
CA PHE A 70 14.78 -6.82 -7.98
C PHE A 70 14.20 -5.41 -8.03
N ALA A 71 13.49 -5.12 -9.12
CA ALA A 71 12.74 -3.89 -9.26
C ALA A 71 11.26 -4.17 -9.04
N VAL A 72 10.55 -3.20 -8.46
CA VAL A 72 9.13 -3.31 -8.19
C VAL A 72 8.42 -2.16 -8.91
N SER A 73 7.42 -2.49 -9.71
CA SER A 73 6.56 -1.48 -10.33
C SER A 73 5.60 -0.90 -9.29
N LYS A 74 4.96 0.21 -9.64
CA LYS A 74 3.97 0.84 -8.78
C LYS A 74 2.86 -0.16 -8.42
N ALA A 75 2.49 -0.21 -7.14
CA ALA A 75 1.39 -1.06 -6.69
C ALA A 75 0.07 -0.61 -7.32
N GLU A 76 -0.74 -1.59 -7.70
CA GLU A 76 -2.07 -1.36 -8.26
C GLU A 76 -3.10 -2.07 -7.39
N VAL A 77 -4.29 -1.47 -7.30
CA VAL A 77 -5.40 -2.03 -6.55
C VAL A 77 -6.21 -2.95 -7.46
N LEU A 78 -6.56 -4.13 -6.95
CA LEU A 78 -7.42 -5.06 -7.68
C LEU A 78 -8.87 -4.67 -7.50
N TYR A 79 -9.59 -4.61 -8.60
CA TYR A 79 -11.01 -4.27 -8.63
C TYR A 79 -11.85 -5.52 -8.90
N HIS A 80 -13.08 -5.46 -8.44
CA HIS A 80 -14.10 -6.47 -8.76
C HIS A 80 -15.22 -5.81 -9.56
N THR A 81 -16.07 -6.62 -10.17
CA THR A 81 -17.30 -6.14 -10.81
C THR A 81 -18.49 -6.84 -10.17
N ASP A 82 -19.59 -6.10 -10.02
CA ASP A 82 -20.83 -6.71 -9.54
C ASP A 82 -21.59 -7.43 -10.66
N GLU A 83 -22.74 -8.02 -10.33
CA GLU A 83 -23.56 -8.75 -11.32
C GLU A 83 -24.04 -7.88 -12.48
N LYS A 84 -24.10 -6.56 -12.27
CA LYS A 84 -24.52 -5.58 -13.27
C LYS A 84 -23.35 -5.01 -14.05
N GLY A 85 -22.12 -5.49 -13.82
CA GLY A 85 -20.94 -4.99 -14.48
C GLY A 85 -20.39 -3.68 -13.91
N LYS A 86 -20.88 -3.23 -12.78
CA LYS A 86 -20.35 -2.02 -12.11
C LYS A 86 -19.04 -2.36 -11.41
N LYS A 87 -18.09 -1.44 -11.54
CA LYS A 87 -16.79 -1.57 -10.91
C LYS A 87 -16.90 -1.41 -9.41
N LEU A 88 -16.37 -2.38 -8.66
CA LEU A 88 -16.27 -2.33 -7.21
C LEU A 88 -14.80 -2.18 -6.81
N GLU A 89 -14.55 -1.41 -5.77
CA GLU A 89 -13.20 -1.21 -5.25
C GLU A 89 -13.09 -1.66 -3.80
N PRO A 90 -11.91 -2.16 -3.40
CA PRO A 90 -11.70 -2.53 -2.00
C PRO A 90 -11.66 -1.28 -1.13
N MET A 91 -12.36 -1.37 0.01
CA MET A 91 -12.40 -0.30 1.00
C MET A 91 -11.67 -0.76 2.26
N GLU A 92 -11.03 0.17 2.93
CA GLU A 92 -10.34 -0.09 4.18
C GLU A 92 -10.86 0.84 5.27
N LEU A 93 -10.86 0.33 6.50
CA LEU A 93 -11.10 1.15 7.68
C LEU A 93 -9.74 1.67 8.15
N ALA A 94 -9.59 2.97 8.20
CA ALA A 94 -8.37 3.61 8.67
C ALA A 94 -8.62 4.18 10.06
N TYR A 95 -7.83 3.75 11.02
CA TYR A 95 -7.83 4.26 12.39
C TYR A 95 -6.62 5.16 12.56
N VAL A 96 -6.87 6.43 12.77
CA VAL A 96 -5.82 7.45 12.79
C VAL A 96 -5.79 8.14 14.14
N ASP A 97 -4.66 8.09 14.82
CA ASP A 97 -4.43 8.82 16.06
C ASP A 97 -3.42 9.94 15.79
N VAL A 98 -3.84 11.17 15.96
CA VAL A 98 -3.00 12.35 15.69
C VAL A 98 -3.12 13.37 16.81
N PRO A 99 -2.07 14.17 17.05
CA PRO A 99 -2.19 15.34 17.91
C PRO A 99 -3.32 16.26 17.41
N ASP A 100 -4.04 16.86 18.36
CA ASP A 100 -5.23 17.67 18.04
C ASP A 100 -4.95 18.74 16.98
N GLU A 101 -3.77 19.32 17.00
CA GLU A 101 -3.37 20.37 16.06
C GLU A 101 -3.32 19.92 14.59
N PHE A 102 -3.15 18.63 14.34
CA PHE A 102 -3.06 18.08 12.97
C PHE A 102 -4.35 17.46 12.45
N THR A 103 -5.40 17.46 13.26
CA THR A 103 -6.68 16.82 12.91
C THR A 103 -7.25 17.36 11.60
N GLY A 104 -7.29 18.69 11.44
CA GLY A 104 -7.83 19.32 10.24
C GLY A 104 -7.09 18.94 8.98
N ALA A 105 -5.76 18.92 9.04
CA ALA A 105 -4.94 18.56 7.89
C ALA A 105 -5.18 17.11 7.45
N VAL A 106 -5.28 16.20 8.40
CA VAL A 106 -5.53 14.78 8.11
C VAL A 106 -6.91 14.57 7.51
N ILE A 107 -7.93 15.21 8.07
CA ILE A 107 -9.30 15.13 7.54
C ILE A 107 -9.34 15.63 6.09
N ASP A 108 -8.73 16.77 5.80
CA ASP A 108 -8.67 17.31 4.45
C ASP A 108 -8.01 16.35 3.46
N LYS A 109 -6.85 15.82 3.82
CA LYS A 109 -6.09 14.92 2.95
C LYS A 109 -6.85 13.63 2.66
N LEU A 110 -7.40 13.01 3.69
CA LEU A 110 -8.14 11.75 3.52
C LEU A 110 -9.44 11.97 2.76
N SER A 111 -10.10 13.10 2.95
CA SER A 111 -11.31 13.43 2.20
C SER A 111 -11.03 13.62 0.71
N GLN A 112 -9.91 14.24 0.35
CA GLN A 112 -9.46 14.38 -1.02
C GLN A 112 -9.16 13.02 -1.67
N ARG A 113 -8.80 12.03 -0.86
CA ARG A 113 -8.52 10.66 -1.30
C ARG A 113 -9.76 9.76 -1.26
N LYS A 114 -10.94 10.36 -1.21
CA LYS A 114 -12.25 9.68 -1.22
C LYS A 114 -12.57 8.95 0.08
N GLY A 115 -11.92 9.33 1.18
CA GLY A 115 -12.26 8.82 2.51
C GLY A 115 -13.50 9.48 3.08
N ASP A 116 -14.30 8.68 3.79
CA ASP A 116 -15.46 9.15 4.54
C ASP A 116 -15.18 9.05 6.03
N LEU A 117 -15.31 10.17 6.74
CA LEU A 117 -15.13 10.20 8.19
C LEU A 117 -16.32 9.53 8.85
N LEU A 118 -16.08 8.41 9.55
CA LEU A 118 -17.10 7.65 10.24
C LEU A 118 -17.26 8.09 11.69
N ASN A 119 -16.15 8.40 12.35
CA ASN A 119 -16.16 8.76 13.76
C ASN A 119 -14.92 9.59 14.10
N MET A 120 -15.05 10.42 15.12
CA MET A 120 -13.97 11.26 15.61
C MET A 120 -14.18 11.50 17.11
N GLY A 121 -13.13 11.34 17.90
CA GLY A 121 -13.22 11.58 19.33
C GLY A 121 -11.85 11.77 19.96
N PRO A 122 -11.81 12.50 21.09
CA PRO A 122 -10.57 12.70 21.82
C PRO A 122 -10.12 11.40 22.49
N ILE A 123 -8.80 11.24 22.56
CA ILE A 123 -8.15 10.21 23.35
C ILE A 123 -7.14 10.86 24.27
N SER A 124 -6.53 10.10 25.17
CA SER A 124 -5.60 10.66 26.15
C SER A 124 -4.38 11.29 25.50
N GLY A 125 -3.78 12.26 26.20
CA GLY A 125 -2.51 12.86 25.77
C GLY A 125 -2.62 13.98 24.72
N GLY A 126 -3.80 14.57 24.53
CA GLY A 126 -3.98 15.63 23.53
C GLY A 126 -4.07 15.11 22.10
N TYR A 127 -4.47 13.87 21.93
CA TYR A 127 -4.65 13.22 20.63
C TYR A 127 -6.12 13.05 20.30
N THR A 128 -6.41 13.02 19.02
CA THR A 128 -7.74 12.72 18.50
C THR A 128 -7.67 11.45 17.67
N ARG A 129 -8.64 10.57 17.84
CA ARG A 129 -8.80 9.37 17.01
C ARG A 129 -9.84 9.62 15.95
N LEU A 130 -9.44 9.34 14.69
CA LEU A 130 -10.29 9.45 13.52
C LEU A 130 -10.50 8.06 12.95
N GLU A 131 -11.75 7.78 12.51
CA GLU A 131 -12.06 6.55 11.81
C GLU A 131 -12.60 6.89 10.43
N PHE A 132 -11.95 6.38 9.40
CA PHE A 132 -12.32 6.61 8.01
C PHE A 132 -12.64 5.30 7.31
N ASN A 133 -13.61 5.35 6.41
CA ASN A 133 -13.80 4.32 5.39
C ASN A 133 -13.26 4.89 4.09
N ILE A 134 -12.20 4.31 3.56
CA ILE A 134 -11.46 4.89 2.44
C ILE A 134 -11.08 3.80 1.43
N PRO A 135 -11.17 4.11 0.12
CA PRO A 135 -10.68 3.15 -0.88
C PRO A 135 -9.20 2.83 -0.67
N SER A 136 -8.83 1.57 -0.87
CA SER A 136 -7.43 1.16 -0.75
C SER A 136 -6.51 1.99 -1.64
N ARG A 137 -6.97 2.34 -2.85
CA ARG A 137 -6.21 3.21 -3.76
C ARG A 137 -5.95 4.60 -3.18
N GLY A 138 -6.82 5.08 -2.31
CA GLY A 138 -6.66 6.36 -1.63
C GLY A 138 -5.56 6.35 -0.56
N LEU A 139 -5.15 5.18 -0.11
CA LEU A 139 -4.08 5.04 0.89
C LEU A 139 -2.71 4.84 0.28
N ILE A 140 -2.64 4.52 -1.01
CA ILE A 140 -1.36 4.31 -1.70
C ILE A 140 -0.56 5.61 -1.68
N GLY A 141 0.64 5.54 -1.11
CA GLY A 141 1.53 6.70 -1.00
C GLY A 141 1.16 7.70 0.09
N TYR A 142 0.06 7.48 0.82
CA TYR A 142 -0.38 8.43 1.84
C TYR A 142 0.48 8.39 3.10
N ARG A 143 1.02 7.25 3.48
CA ARG A 143 1.76 7.09 4.74
C ARG A 143 2.91 8.08 4.86
N GLY A 144 3.64 8.34 3.79
CA GLY A 144 4.72 9.32 3.77
C GLY A 144 4.22 10.74 4.00
N GLU A 145 3.14 11.12 3.33
CA GLU A 145 2.51 12.43 3.55
C GLU A 145 2.00 12.58 4.98
N PHE A 146 1.38 11.52 5.50
CA PHE A 146 0.86 11.49 6.85
C PHE A 146 1.96 11.73 7.89
N LEU A 147 3.08 11.06 7.76
CA LEU A 147 4.21 11.26 8.68
C LEU A 147 4.76 12.68 8.60
N THR A 148 4.85 13.24 7.40
CA THR A 148 5.30 14.63 7.20
C THR A 148 4.30 15.61 7.81
N ASP A 149 3.02 15.45 7.53
CA ASP A 149 1.97 16.36 8.00
C ASP A 149 1.82 16.34 9.52
N THR A 150 2.14 15.23 10.16
CA THR A 150 2.03 15.06 11.61
C THR A 150 3.38 15.17 12.31
N LYS A 151 4.43 15.53 11.59
CA LYS A 151 5.81 15.64 12.13
C LYS A 151 6.26 14.36 12.84
N GLY A 152 5.84 13.21 12.30
CA GLY A 152 6.17 11.91 12.86
C GLY A 152 5.39 11.51 14.10
N ASN A 153 4.41 12.29 14.52
CA ASN A 153 3.64 12.04 15.75
C ASN A 153 2.33 11.32 15.55
N GLY A 154 1.94 11.06 14.32
CA GLY A 154 0.70 10.36 14.01
C GLY A 154 0.87 8.85 13.90
N ILE A 155 -0.18 8.13 14.18
CA ILE A 155 -0.26 6.66 14.02
C ILE A 155 -1.44 6.36 13.12
N ILE A 156 -1.23 5.55 12.10
CA ILE A 156 -2.29 5.11 11.21
C ILE A 156 -2.25 3.58 11.08
N ASN A 157 -3.41 2.96 11.28
CA ASN A 157 -3.62 1.53 11.09
C ASN A 157 -4.80 1.33 10.16
N THR A 158 -4.70 0.41 9.24
CA THR A 158 -5.74 0.13 8.26
C THR A 158 -6.05 -1.36 8.23
N ILE A 159 -7.32 -1.69 8.04
CA ILE A 159 -7.76 -3.06 7.84
C ILE A 159 -8.74 -3.09 6.67
N PHE A 160 -8.73 -4.20 5.93
CA PHE A 160 -9.70 -4.40 4.86
C PHE A 160 -11.11 -4.45 5.44
N ASN A 161 -12.03 -3.72 4.82
CA ASN A 161 -13.42 -3.70 5.23
C ASN A 161 -14.30 -4.48 4.26
N ASP A 162 -14.52 -3.95 3.05
CA ASP A 162 -15.42 -4.55 2.07
C ASP A 162 -15.15 -3.94 0.69
N TYR A 163 -15.81 -4.47 -0.32
CA TYR A 163 -15.85 -3.86 -1.65
C TYR A 163 -17.06 -2.93 -1.73
N ALA A 164 -16.88 -1.80 -2.36
CA ALA A 164 -17.93 -0.79 -2.53
C ALA A 164 -17.87 -0.20 -3.95
N PRO A 165 -18.95 0.43 -4.42
CA PRO A 165 -18.94 1.07 -5.74
C PRO A 165 -17.79 2.06 -5.88
N TYR A 166 -17.19 2.08 -7.05
CA TYR A 166 -16.06 2.97 -7.37
C TYR A 166 -16.44 4.44 -7.16
N LYS A 167 -15.65 5.18 -6.38
CA LYS A 167 -15.94 6.54 -5.97
C LYS A 167 -15.42 7.63 -6.92
N GLY A 168 -14.88 7.24 -8.05
CA GLY A 168 -14.34 8.19 -9.01
C GLY A 168 -12.84 8.43 -8.84
N ASP A 169 -12.29 9.21 -9.73
CA ASP A 169 -10.84 9.42 -9.76
C ASP A 169 -10.39 10.31 -8.61
N ILE A 170 -9.21 9.99 -8.08
CA ILE A 170 -8.54 10.82 -7.09
C ILE A 170 -7.59 11.73 -7.83
N GLN A 171 -7.67 13.02 -7.55
CA GLN A 171 -6.76 13.97 -8.15
C GLN A 171 -5.46 14.01 -7.37
N TYR A 172 -4.39 13.55 -8.00
CA TYR A 172 -3.05 13.67 -7.46
C TYR A 172 -2.34 14.84 -8.11
N ARG A 173 -1.45 15.49 -7.36
CA ARG A 173 -0.59 16.49 -7.94
C ARG A 173 0.40 15.81 -8.88
N LYS A 174 0.30 16.07 -10.17
CA LYS A 174 1.22 15.51 -11.15
C LYS A 174 2.65 15.96 -10.96
N GLN A 175 2.85 17.09 -10.30
CA GLN A 175 4.15 17.72 -10.09
C GLN A 175 4.51 17.85 -8.61
N GLY A 176 3.78 17.21 -7.74
CA GLY A 176 3.92 17.41 -6.30
C GLY A 176 5.28 17.08 -5.76
N SER A 177 5.95 16.21 -6.38
CA SER A 177 7.20 15.70 -5.89
C SER A 177 8.42 16.45 -6.38
N LEU A 178 8.24 17.50 -7.09
CA LEU A 178 9.36 18.25 -7.63
C LEU A 178 10.18 18.96 -6.58
N ILE A 179 9.81 18.78 -5.44
CA ILE A 179 10.45 19.39 -4.31
C ILE A 179 11.30 18.37 -3.61
#